data_dabeab5e662d010c39b7d480f79c15f0
#
_entry.id   dabeab5e662d010c39b7d480f79c15f0
#
_cell.length_a   1.000
_cell.length_b   1.000
_cell.length_c   1.000
_cell.angle_alpha   90.00
_cell.angle_beta   90.00
_cell.angle_gamma   90.00
#
_symmetry.space_group_name_H-M   'P 1'
#
loop_
_entity.id
_entity.type
_entity.pdbx_description
1 polymer ?
#
loop_
_entity_poly.entity_id
_entity_poly.type
_entity_poly.pdbx_seq_one_letter_code
_entity_poly.pdbx_strand_id
1 'polypeptide(L)'
;ILPTATQYARNAIFSGLTPLDMEKKFPQYWKNDPDEGGKNLYEGEFLTEQLKRLGLNIKQEYYKITNFTSGKKLADNFKSLKNNDLTTIVYNFVDMLSHAKTEMDVVKELASNDKAYRSLTASWFKNSPLLDMIQQAQQLGFKLIITTDHGTINCKNPSKVIGDKNTSLNLRYKTGRSLTYEDKDVYAVKDPKKIGLPALNMSSSFIFAKNDLFLAYVNNYNHYVSYYRNTYQHGGI
;
A
#
# COMPACT_ATOMS: atom_id res chain seq x y z
N ILE A 1 4.07 2.27 10.50
CA ILE A 1 4.05 0.81 10.29
C ILE A 1 5.03 0.47 9.17
N LEU A 2 5.86 -0.53 9.38
CA LEU A 2 6.69 -1.15 8.36
C LEU A 2 6.15 -2.56 8.05
N PRO A 3 6.30 -3.04 6.81
CA PRO A 3 6.68 -2.27 5.61
C PRO A 3 5.64 -1.21 5.25
N THR A 4 6.07 -0.15 4.55
CA THR A 4 5.17 0.88 4.02
C THR A 4 4.50 0.39 2.74
N ALA A 5 3.75 -0.69 2.86
CA ALA A 5 3.06 -1.38 1.78
C ALA A 5 1.58 -1.55 2.13
N THR A 6 0.72 -1.54 1.11
CA THR A 6 -0.73 -1.54 1.23
C THR A 6 -1.26 -2.62 2.17
N GLN A 7 -0.77 -3.86 2.06
CA GLN A 7 -1.15 -4.98 2.92
C GLN A 7 -0.99 -4.65 4.41
N TYR A 8 0.12 -4.03 4.79
CA TYR A 8 0.47 -3.75 6.17
C TYR A 8 -0.10 -2.42 6.65
N ALA A 9 0.20 -1.35 5.91
CA ALA A 9 -0.11 0.00 6.34
C ALA A 9 -1.61 0.31 6.26
N ARG A 10 -2.28 -0.06 5.17
CA ARG A 10 -3.71 0.23 4.99
C ARG A 10 -4.57 -0.58 5.95
N ASN A 11 -4.32 -1.88 6.06
CA ASN A 11 -5.02 -2.71 7.05
C ASN A 11 -4.81 -2.20 8.48
N ALA A 12 -3.60 -1.68 8.81
CA ALA A 12 -3.35 -1.09 10.11
C ALA A 12 -4.12 0.22 10.34
N ILE A 13 -4.28 1.07 9.32
CA ILE A 13 -5.13 2.27 9.41
C ILE A 13 -6.57 1.87 9.76
N PHE A 14 -7.12 0.88 9.07
CA PHE A 14 -8.51 0.47 9.25
C PHE A 14 -8.74 -0.38 10.50
N SER A 15 -7.76 -1.18 10.89
CA SER A 15 -7.89 -1.99 12.10
C SER A 15 -7.49 -1.25 13.38
N GLY A 16 -6.65 -0.22 13.31
CA GLY A 16 -6.02 0.39 14.49
C GLY A 16 -5.12 -0.59 15.25
N LEU A 17 -4.56 -1.60 14.58
CA LEU A 17 -3.77 -2.66 15.15
C LEU A 17 -2.46 -2.83 14.39
N THR A 18 -1.47 -3.46 15.06
CA THR A 18 -0.28 -3.93 14.35
C THR A 18 -0.61 -5.13 13.47
N PRO A 19 0.17 -5.42 12.42
CA PRO A 19 0.00 -6.63 11.60
C PRO A 19 -0.03 -7.93 12.42
N LEU A 20 0.82 -8.04 13.43
CA LEU A 20 0.84 -9.18 14.35
C LEU A 20 -0.45 -9.31 15.17
N ASP A 21 -1.02 -8.19 15.62
CA ASP A 21 -2.27 -8.20 16.36
C ASP A 21 -3.47 -8.50 15.44
N MET A 22 -3.43 -8.05 14.18
CA MET A 22 -4.44 -8.41 13.18
C MET A 22 -4.41 -9.91 12.90
N GLU A 23 -3.23 -10.51 12.69
CA GLU A 23 -3.08 -11.96 12.50
C GLU A 23 -3.67 -12.74 13.68
N LYS A 24 -3.39 -12.31 14.92
CA LYS A 24 -3.87 -12.99 16.13
C LYS A 24 -5.36 -12.83 16.39
N LYS A 25 -5.91 -11.61 16.21
CA LYS A 25 -7.29 -11.30 16.59
C LYS A 25 -8.29 -11.56 15.47
N PHE A 26 -7.84 -11.45 14.21
CA PHE A 26 -8.67 -11.54 13.01
C PHE A 26 -8.00 -12.39 11.92
N PRO A 27 -7.63 -13.66 12.23
CA PRO A 27 -6.95 -14.54 11.28
C PRO A 27 -7.77 -14.78 10.00
N GLN A 28 -9.09 -14.65 10.07
CA GLN A 28 -9.98 -14.78 8.91
C GLN A 28 -9.87 -13.58 7.93
N TYR A 29 -9.41 -12.42 8.38
CA TYR A 29 -9.27 -11.20 7.57
C TYR A 29 -7.82 -10.93 7.17
N TRP A 30 -6.86 -11.38 8.00
CA TRP A 30 -5.43 -11.19 7.72
C TRP A 30 -4.93 -12.23 6.72
N LYS A 31 -4.08 -11.79 5.81
CA LYS A 31 -3.34 -12.63 4.85
C LYS A 31 -1.87 -12.30 4.93
N ASN A 32 -1.02 -13.32 5.05
CA ASN A 32 0.44 -13.19 4.99
C ASN A 32 0.95 -13.09 3.55
N ASP A 33 2.21 -12.71 3.34
CA ASP A 33 2.80 -12.56 2.00
C ASP A 33 2.67 -13.81 1.12
N PRO A 34 2.91 -15.04 1.60
CA PRO A 34 2.79 -16.25 0.79
C PRO A 34 1.35 -16.72 0.58
N ASP A 35 0.36 -16.20 1.32
CA ASP A 35 -1.03 -16.63 1.15
C ASP A 35 -1.57 -16.23 -0.21
N GLU A 36 -2.46 -17.00 -0.79
CA GLU A 36 -3.09 -16.70 -2.07
C GLU A 36 -4.17 -15.61 -1.96
N GLY A 37 -4.40 -14.90 -3.06
CA GLY A 37 -5.44 -13.89 -3.21
C GLY A 37 -5.04 -12.49 -2.73
N GLY A 38 -6.02 -11.59 -2.79
CA GLY A 38 -5.82 -10.18 -2.40
C GLY A 38 -5.56 -10.03 -0.90
N LYS A 39 -4.60 -9.16 -0.55
CA LYS A 39 -4.18 -8.93 0.84
C LYS A 39 -5.00 -7.83 1.55
N ASN A 40 -5.85 -7.13 0.81
CA ASN A 40 -6.62 -5.96 1.26
C ASN A 40 -8.10 -6.09 0.89
N LEU A 41 -8.68 -7.26 1.17
CA LEU A 41 -10.09 -7.52 0.86
C LEU A 41 -11.04 -7.12 1.99
N TYR A 42 -10.54 -7.08 3.22
CA TYR A 42 -11.34 -6.95 4.45
C TYR A 42 -11.12 -5.60 5.18
N GLU A 43 -10.80 -4.55 4.42
CA GLU A 43 -10.56 -3.20 4.97
C GLU A 43 -11.81 -2.63 5.67
N GLY A 44 -13.00 -2.84 5.10
CA GLY A 44 -14.27 -2.42 5.69
C GLY A 44 -14.61 -3.17 6.98
N GLU A 45 -14.33 -4.48 7.02
CA GLU A 45 -14.51 -5.32 8.20
C GLU A 45 -13.53 -4.91 9.31
N PHE A 46 -12.27 -4.65 8.99
CA PHE A 46 -11.30 -4.12 9.95
C PHE A 46 -11.77 -2.79 10.54
N LEU A 47 -12.30 -1.88 9.72
CA LEU A 47 -12.86 -0.61 10.21
C LEU A 47 -14.03 -0.85 11.16
N THR A 48 -14.94 -1.75 10.81
CA THR A 48 -16.08 -2.11 11.67
C THR A 48 -15.62 -2.64 13.03
N GLU A 49 -14.63 -3.54 13.02
CA GLU A 49 -14.07 -4.10 14.26
C GLU A 49 -13.29 -3.05 15.08
N GLN A 50 -12.63 -2.09 14.42
CA GLN A 50 -12.01 -0.96 15.11
C GLN A 50 -13.03 -0.11 15.84
N LEU A 51 -14.12 0.30 15.17
CA LEU A 51 -15.16 1.10 15.76
C LEU A 51 -15.84 0.40 16.94
N LYS A 52 -16.13 -0.89 16.83
CA LYS A 52 -16.64 -1.72 17.94
C LYS A 52 -15.70 -1.72 19.16
N ARG A 53 -14.38 -1.91 18.94
CA ARG A 53 -13.39 -1.88 20.04
C ARG A 53 -13.27 -0.52 20.72
N LEU A 54 -13.54 0.56 19.98
CA LEU A 54 -13.58 1.92 20.51
C LEU A 54 -14.91 2.26 21.20
N GLY A 55 -15.87 1.34 21.23
CA GLY A 55 -17.19 1.56 21.79
C GLY A 55 -18.04 2.55 20.98
N LEU A 56 -17.72 2.77 19.71
CA LEU A 56 -18.41 3.70 18.83
C LEU A 56 -19.53 2.98 18.08
N ASN A 57 -20.78 3.30 18.45
CA ASN A 57 -21.96 2.83 17.73
C ASN A 57 -22.44 3.93 16.76
N ILE A 58 -21.73 4.04 15.63
CA ILE A 58 -21.96 5.05 14.60
C ILE A 58 -22.33 4.40 13.27
N LYS A 59 -23.09 5.14 12.45
CA LYS A 59 -23.39 4.72 11.09
C LYS A 59 -22.18 4.97 10.19
N GLN A 60 -21.50 3.90 9.79
CA GLN A 60 -20.34 3.98 8.91
C GLN A 60 -20.58 3.28 7.58
N GLU A 61 -19.98 3.82 6.52
CA GLU A 61 -19.90 3.19 5.21
C GLU A 61 -18.48 3.22 4.66
N TYR A 62 -18.09 2.15 3.97
CA TYR A 62 -16.80 1.97 3.35
C TYR A 62 -16.94 1.77 1.84
N TYR A 63 -16.17 2.53 1.05
CA TYR A 63 -16.12 2.44 -0.41
C TYR A 63 -14.70 2.24 -0.90
N LYS A 64 -14.51 1.32 -1.85
CA LYS A 64 -13.24 1.10 -2.54
C LYS A 64 -13.42 1.38 -4.02
N ILE A 65 -12.79 2.45 -4.50
CA ILE A 65 -12.88 2.92 -5.87
C ILE A 65 -11.64 2.44 -6.63
N THR A 66 -11.86 1.56 -7.61
CA THR A 66 -10.82 0.95 -8.43
C THR A 66 -10.89 1.35 -9.91
N ASN A 67 -11.95 2.06 -10.31
CA ASN A 67 -12.13 2.52 -11.69
C ASN A 67 -12.97 3.81 -11.75
N PHE A 68 -12.95 4.46 -12.91
CA PHE A 68 -13.66 5.71 -13.13
C PHE A 68 -15.18 5.60 -12.93
N THR A 69 -15.80 4.53 -13.45
CA THR A 69 -17.25 4.33 -13.38
C THR A 69 -17.76 4.23 -11.96
N SER A 70 -17.07 3.46 -11.10
CA SER A 70 -17.43 3.36 -9.68
C SER A 70 -17.24 4.68 -8.94
N GLY A 71 -16.18 5.42 -9.26
CA GLY A 71 -15.97 6.77 -8.73
C GLY A 71 -17.06 7.75 -9.14
N LYS A 72 -17.44 7.76 -10.42
CA LYS A 72 -18.52 8.61 -10.94
C LYS A 72 -19.86 8.29 -10.29
N LYS A 73 -20.21 7.00 -10.18
CA LYS A 73 -21.43 6.55 -9.51
C LYS A 73 -21.52 7.04 -8.06
N LEU A 74 -20.40 6.98 -7.32
CA LEU A 74 -20.36 7.49 -5.95
C LEU A 74 -20.50 9.01 -5.90
N ALA A 75 -19.81 9.74 -6.79
CA ALA A 75 -19.91 11.19 -6.88
C ALA A 75 -21.32 11.66 -7.20
N ASP A 76 -22.03 10.99 -8.12
CA ASP A 76 -23.40 11.32 -8.51
C ASP A 76 -24.40 11.11 -7.34
N ASN A 77 -24.09 10.20 -6.40
CA ASN A 77 -24.92 9.90 -5.23
C ASN A 77 -24.34 10.46 -3.92
N PHE A 78 -23.36 11.35 -3.96
CA PHE A 78 -22.57 11.78 -2.80
C PHE A 78 -23.41 12.42 -1.69
N LYS A 79 -24.51 13.10 -2.03
CA LYS A 79 -25.42 13.70 -1.06
C LYS A 79 -26.03 12.71 -0.07
N SER A 80 -26.23 11.46 -0.47
CA SER A 80 -26.80 10.43 0.41
C SER A 80 -25.89 10.08 1.59
N LEU A 81 -24.57 10.32 1.43
CA LEU A 81 -23.57 10.06 2.46
C LEU A 81 -23.69 10.98 3.68
N LYS A 82 -24.43 12.08 3.57
CA LYS A 82 -24.68 13.02 4.67
C LYS A 82 -25.38 12.35 5.87
N ASN A 83 -26.03 11.22 5.64
CA ASN A 83 -26.72 10.46 6.70
C ASN A 83 -25.79 9.52 7.48
N ASN A 84 -24.51 9.47 7.12
CA ASN A 84 -23.50 8.67 7.81
C ASN A 84 -22.71 9.55 8.78
N ASP A 85 -22.33 8.97 9.92
CA ASP A 85 -21.42 9.60 10.86
C ASP A 85 -19.98 9.52 10.38
N LEU A 86 -19.62 8.42 9.65
CA LEU A 86 -18.33 8.21 9.04
C LEU A 86 -18.50 7.59 7.65
N THR A 87 -17.91 8.23 6.65
CA THR A 87 -17.75 7.65 5.31
C THR A 87 -16.27 7.53 4.98
N THR A 88 -15.83 6.34 4.65
CA THR A 88 -14.46 6.07 4.26
C THR A 88 -14.39 5.71 2.78
N ILE A 89 -13.55 6.42 2.03
CA ILE A 89 -13.37 6.20 0.60
C ILE A 89 -11.90 5.92 0.32
N VAL A 90 -11.61 4.71 -0.15
CA VAL A 90 -10.29 4.34 -0.66
C VAL A 90 -10.28 4.55 -2.18
N TYR A 91 -9.34 5.36 -2.66
CA TYR A 91 -9.21 5.66 -4.08
C TYR A 91 -7.83 5.23 -4.59
N ASN A 92 -7.77 4.15 -5.37
CA ASN A 92 -6.52 3.45 -5.71
C ASN A 92 -5.75 4.04 -6.90
N PHE A 93 -6.19 5.15 -7.51
CA PHE A 93 -5.66 5.59 -8.80
C PHE A 93 -4.15 5.89 -8.79
N VAL A 94 -3.63 6.59 -7.77
CA VAL A 94 -2.20 6.98 -7.74
C VAL A 94 -1.30 5.75 -7.65
N ASP A 95 -1.70 4.76 -6.85
CA ASP A 95 -1.00 3.48 -6.75
C ASP A 95 -1.06 2.71 -8.09
N MET A 96 -2.23 2.64 -8.71
CA MET A 96 -2.39 2.04 -10.05
C MET A 96 -1.53 2.74 -11.11
N LEU A 97 -1.38 4.06 -11.05
CA LEU A 97 -0.50 4.81 -11.97
C LEU A 97 0.97 4.45 -11.76
N SER A 98 1.40 4.23 -10.51
CA SER A 98 2.76 3.79 -10.17
C SER A 98 3.05 2.40 -10.76
N HIS A 99 2.10 1.48 -10.64
CA HIS A 99 2.20 0.15 -11.24
C HIS A 99 2.18 0.21 -12.77
N ALA A 100 1.27 0.97 -13.36
CA ALA A 100 1.20 1.15 -14.82
C ALA A 100 2.49 1.73 -15.39
N LYS A 101 3.16 2.65 -14.67
CA LYS A 101 4.48 3.15 -15.09
C LYS A 101 5.55 2.04 -15.12
N THR A 102 5.43 1.02 -14.29
CA THR A 102 6.37 -0.13 -14.31
C THR A 102 6.06 -1.11 -15.45
N GLU A 103 4.79 -1.30 -15.78
CA GLU A 103 4.31 -2.38 -16.64
C GLU A 103 4.03 -1.94 -18.08
N MET A 104 3.75 -0.64 -18.31
CA MET A 104 3.31 -0.12 -19.61
C MET A 104 4.31 0.88 -20.18
N ASP A 105 4.93 0.58 -21.32
CA ASP A 105 5.94 1.44 -21.95
C ASP A 105 5.41 2.84 -22.30
N VAL A 106 4.16 2.97 -22.74
CA VAL A 106 3.52 4.26 -23.02
C VAL A 106 3.47 5.13 -21.76
N VAL A 107 3.15 4.54 -20.60
CA VAL A 107 3.11 5.28 -19.32
C VAL A 107 4.52 5.62 -18.83
N LYS A 108 5.52 4.74 -19.07
CA LYS A 108 6.94 5.05 -18.81
C LYS A 108 7.39 6.29 -19.59
N GLU A 109 7.02 6.39 -20.86
CA GLU A 109 7.36 7.52 -21.71
C GLU A 109 6.68 8.81 -21.25
N LEU A 110 5.37 8.78 -21.03
CA LEU A 110 4.57 9.93 -20.57
C LEU A 110 5.01 10.43 -19.18
N ALA A 111 5.44 9.52 -18.29
CA ALA A 111 5.91 9.81 -16.94
C ALA A 111 7.42 9.56 -16.79
N SER A 112 8.24 9.98 -17.76
CA SER A 112 9.66 9.70 -17.87
C SER A 112 10.50 10.22 -16.69
N ASN A 113 10.01 11.24 -15.98
CA ASN A 113 10.67 11.80 -14.79
C ASN A 113 9.62 12.22 -13.74
N ASP A 114 10.11 12.62 -12.55
CA ASP A 114 9.25 12.98 -11.42
C ASP A 114 8.31 14.16 -11.72
N LYS A 115 8.76 15.13 -12.53
CA LYS A 115 7.94 16.28 -12.91
C LYS A 115 6.79 15.85 -13.82
N ALA A 116 7.08 15.01 -14.81
CA ALA A 116 6.08 14.45 -15.73
C ALA A 116 5.08 13.56 -14.99
N TYR A 117 5.55 12.70 -14.08
CA TYR A 117 4.70 11.86 -13.24
C TYR A 117 3.72 12.69 -12.38
N ARG A 118 4.23 13.73 -11.70
CA ARG A 118 3.37 14.64 -10.91
C ARG A 118 2.38 15.41 -11.78
N SER A 119 2.80 15.85 -12.97
CA SER A 119 1.91 16.55 -13.93
C SER A 119 0.77 15.65 -14.41
N LEU A 120 1.07 14.39 -14.72
CA LEU A 120 0.08 13.40 -15.12
C LEU A 120 -0.92 13.12 -13.97
N THR A 121 -0.43 12.93 -12.75
CA THR A 121 -1.26 12.75 -11.55
C THR A 121 -2.16 13.96 -11.29
N ALA A 122 -1.63 15.18 -11.41
CA ALA A 122 -2.39 16.41 -11.21
C ALA A 122 -3.46 16.61 -12.30
N SER A 123 -3.14 16.29 -13.55
CA SER A 123 -4.08 16.36 -14.67
C SER A 123 -5.24 15.37 -14.46
N TRP A 124 -4.93 14.14 -14.07
CA TRP A 124 -5.95 13.17 -13.74
C TRP A 124 -6.84 13.67 -12.58
N PHE A 125 -6.23 14.14 -11.48
CA PHE A 125 -6.97 14.59 -10.30
C PHE A 125 -7.98 15.70 -10.65
N LYS A 126 -7.57 16.67 -11.46
CA LYS A 126 -8.44 17.78 -11.91
C LYS A 126 -9.69 17.32 -12.67
N ASN A 127 -9.63 16.17 -13.32
CA ASN A 127 -10.71 15.62 -14.14
C ASN A 127 -11.35 14.37 -13.52
N SER A 128 -11.03 14.08 -12.25
CA SER A 128 -11.48 12.86 -11.59
C SER A 128 -12.75 13.06 -10.78
N PRO A 129 -13.58 12.01 -10.63
CA PRO A 129 -14.68 12.02 -9.69
C PRO A 129 -14.25 12.27 -8.23
N LEU A 130 -12.97 12.06 -7.91
CA LEU A 130 -12.43 12.34 -6.57
C LEU A 130 -12.48 13.84 -6.26
N LEU A 131 -12.10 14.70 -7.21
CA LEU A 131 -12.22 16.15 -7.02
C LEU A 131 -13.68 16.57 -6.87
N ASP A 132 -14.59 16.01 -7.66
CA ASP A 132 -16.02 16.28 -7.55
C ASP A 132 -16.55 15.93 -6.14
N MET A 133 -16.15 14.77 -5.62
CA MET A 133 -16.53 14.35 -4.25
C MET A 133 -15.95 15.28 -3.18
N ILE A 134 -14.71 15.73 -3.30
CA ILE A 134 -14.09 16.69 -2.37
C ILE A 134 -14.84 18.03 -2.38
N GLN A 135 -15.20 18.54 -3.55
CA GLN A 135 -15.98 19.78 -3.69
C GLN A 135 -17.38 19.64 -3.09
N GLN A 136 -18.04 18.52 -3.34
CA GLN A 136 -19.34 18.23 -2.73
C GLN A 136 -19.24 18.09 -1.20
N ALA A 137 -18.19 17.43 -0.69
CA ALA A 137 -17.95 17.33 0.75
C ALA A 137 -17.82 18.71 1.41
N GLN A 138 -17.08 19.63 0.77
CA GLN A 138 -16.96 21.01 1.22
C GLN A 138 -18.34 21.72 1.24
N GLN A 139 -19.08 21.66 0.13
CA GLN A 139 -20.39 22.29 0.00
C GLN A 139 -21.44 21.75 1.01
N LEU A 140 -21.37 20.47 1.31
CA LEU A 140 -22.27 19.79 2.24
C LEU A 140 -21.85 19.90 3.72
N GLY A 141 -20.72 20.55 3.99
CA GLY A 141 -20.20 20.77 5.34
C GLY A 141 -19.60 19.52 6.00
N PHE A 142 -19.08 18.57 5.23
CA PHE A 142 -18.36 17.43 5.79
C PHE A 142 -17.03 17.87 6.41
N LYS A 143 -16.66 17.25 7.50
CA LYS A 143 -15.27 17.27 7.98
C LYS A 143 -14.44 16.29 7.15
N LEU A 144 -13.54 16.80 6.32
CA LEU A 144 -12.75 16.01 5.40
C LEU A 144 -11.36 15.73 5.99
N ILE A 145 -10.94 14.46 5.96
CA ILE A 145 -9.59 14.00 6.28
C ILE A 145 -9.04 13.28 5.06
N ILE A 146 -7.94 13.78 4.51
CA ILE A 146 -7.22 13.16 3.38
C ILE A 146 -5.93 12.58 3.93
N THR A 147 -5.69 11.30 3.66
CA THR A 147 -4.50 10.58 4.09
C THR A 147 -4.05 9.57 3.04
N THR A 148 -2.91 8.92 3.27
CA THR A 148 -2.39 7.83 2.45
C THR A 148 -1.84 6.73 3.34
N ASP A 149 -1.85 5.51 2.86
CA ASP A 149 -1.25 4.35 3.53
C ASP A 149 0.27 4.28 3.33
N HIS A 150 0.78 4.76 2.20
CA HIS A 150 2.22 4.88 1.92
C HIS A 150 2.47 5.92 0.82
N GLY A 151 3.74 6.34 0.71
CA GLY A 151 4.26 7.05 -0.44
C GLY A 151 4.96 6.10 -1.42
N THR A 152 5.59 6.68 -2.43
CA THR A 152 6.45 5.95 -3.38
C THR A 152 7.80 6.64 -3.51
N ILE A 153 8.83 5.87 -3.82
CA ILE A 153 10.17 6.37 -4.13
C ILE A 153 10.62 5.87 -5.50
N ASN A 154 11.27 6.73 -6.27
CA ASN A 154 11.91 6.34 -7.53
C ASN A 154 13.16 5.51 -7.23
N CYS A 155 13.11 4.21 -7.47
CA CYS A 155 14.20 3.28 -7.21
C CYS A 155 15.27 3.37 -8.30
N LYS A 156 16.50 3.67 -7.91
CA LYS A 156 17.61 3.87 -8.85
C LYS A 156 18.70 2.81 -8.72
N ASN A 157 18.96 2.38 -7.50
CA ASN A 157 20.12 1.57 -7.17
C ASN A 157 19.71 0.16 -6.72
N PRO A 158 20.22 -0.90 -7.38
CA PRO A 158 19.95 -2.27 -6.96
C PRO A 158 20.85 -2.69 -5.80
N SER A 159 20.29 -3.40 -4.83
CA SER A 159 21.02 -4.14 -3.80
C SER A 159 20.73 -5.64 -3.96
N LYS A 160 21.80 -6.46 -3.93
CA LYS A 160 21.68 -7.91 -4.10
C LYS A 160 21.14 -8.56 -2.84
N VAL A 161 20.18 -9.48 -3.02
CA VAL A 161 19.65 -10.30 -1.94
C VAL A 161 19.64 -11.76 -2.36
N ILE A 162 20.02 -12.64 -1.43
CA ILE A 162 19.86 -14.08 -1.55
C ILE A 162 18.85 -14.50 -0.50
N GLY A 163 17.90 -15.32 -0.88
CA GLY A 163 16.89 -15.90 0.01
C GLY A 163 16.41 -17.24 -0.52
N ASP A 164 15.64 -17.96 0.29
CA ASP A 164 15.05 -19.22 -0.15
C ASP A 164 13.83 -18.98 -1.08
N LYS A 165 13.26 -20.09 -1.61
CA LYS A 165 12.11 -20.06 -2.52
C LYS A 165 10.84 -19.43 -1.94
N ASN A 166 10.74 -19.29 -0.62
CA ASN A 166 9.59 -18.72 0.08
C ASN A 166 9.81 -17.25 0.43
N THR A 167 10.92 -16.65 0.01
CA THR A 167 11.19 -15.24 0.23
C THR A 167 10.23 -14.38 -0.58
N SER A 168 9.68 -13.32 0.04
CA SER A 168 8.71 -12.44 -0.60
C SER A 168 9.28 -11.72 -1.84
N LEU A 169 8.43 -11.45 -2.82
CA LEU A 169 8.83 -10.87 -4.10
C LEU A 169 8.93 -9.33 -4.09
N ASN A 170 8.47 -8.65 -3.04
CA ASN A 170 8.47 -7.20 -2.99
C ASN A 170 9.89 -6.61 -3.17
N LEU A 171 10.00 -5.49 -3.86
CA LEU A 171 11.29 -4.88 -4.21
C LEU A 171 11.88 -4.02 -3.09
N ARG A 172 11.07 -3.54 -2.17
CA ARG A 172 11.51 -2.62 -1.13
C ARG A 172 11.58 -3.26 0.26
N TYR A 173 11.01 -4.45 0.43
CA TYR A 173 11.22 -5.29 1.61
C TYR A 173 11.29 -6.76 1.21
N LYS A 174 11.90 -7.55 2.03
CA LYS A 174 11.87 -9.02 1.92
C LYS A 174 11.56 -9.61 3.28
N THR A 175 10.73 -10.65 3.29
CA THR A 175 10.59 -11.54 4.43
C THR A 175 10.93 -12.96 4.01
N GLY A 176 11.63 -13.68 4.86
CA GLY A 176 12.10 -15.03 4.56
C GLY A 176 13.08 -15.54 5.60
N ARG A 177 13.56 -16.76 5.36
CA ARG A 177 14.63 -17.39 6.15
C ARG A 177 15.99 -17.09 5.52
N SER A 178 17.03 -17.07 6.33
CA SER A 178 18.42 -17.04 5.86
C SER A 178 18.70 -16.00 4.76
N LEU A 179 18.15 -14.79 4.95
CA LEU A 179 18.38 -13.71 4.00
C LEU A 179 19.83 -13.26 4.07
N THR A 180 20.52 -13.21 2.91
CA THR A 180 21.85 -12.63 2.77
C THR A 180 21.76 -11.31 1.99
N TYR A 181 22.34 -10.26 2.54
CA TYR A 181 22.23 -8.88 2.04
C TYR A 181 23.41 -8.03 2.52
N GLU A 182 23.58 -6.85 1.96
CA GLU A 182 24.53 -5.85 2.43
C GLU A 182 23.91 -5.04 3.60
N ASP A 183 24.50 -5.10 4.78
CA ASP A 183 23.96 -4.43 6.00
C ASP A 183 23.77 -2.93 5.83
N LYS A 184 24.64 -2.27 5.06
CA LYS A 184 24.52 -0.82 4.78
C LYS A 184 23.28 -0.45 3.99
N ASP A 185 22.75 -1.36 3.17
CA ASP A 185 21.70 -1.13 2.21
C ASP A 185 20.29 -1.35 2.80
N VAL A 186 20.21 -2.03 3.95
CA VAL A 186 18.92 -2.42 4.54
C VAL A 186 18.82 -2.05 6.02
N TYR A 187 17.58 -1.94 6.48
CA TYR A 187 17.22 -2.04 7.88
C TYR A 187 16.72 -3.46 8.13
N ALA A 188 17.47 -4.23 8.90
CA ALA A 188 17.17 -5.64 9.16
C ALA A 188 16.49 -5.85 10.51
N VAL A 189 15.43 -6.64 10.52
CA VAL A 189 14.66 -7.01 11.71
C VAL A 189 14.67 -8.54 11.85
N LYS A 190 15.50 -9.03 12.76
CA LYS A 190 15.67 -10.48 13.04
C LYS A 190 14.51 -11.06 13.85
N ASP A 191 13.82 -10.25 14.63
CA ASP A 191 12.64 -10.64 15.40
C ASP A 191 11.45 -9.73 15.02
N PRO A 192 10.66 -10.12 14.00
CA PRO A 192 9.55 -9.31 13.52
C PRO A 192 8.50 -9.00 14.59
N LYS A 193 8.31 -9.91 15.55
CA LYS A 193 7.30 -9.75 16.60
C LYS A 193 7.57 -8.54 17.49
N LYS A 194 8.85 -8.18 17.69
CA LYS A 194 9.22 -6.99 18.47
C LYS A 194 8.76 -5.66 17.87
N ILE A 195 8.50 -5.64 16.57
CA ILE A 195 7.98 -4.45 15.88
C ILE A 195 6.54 -4.63 15.37
N GLY A 196 5.83 -5.62 15.92
CA GLY A 196 4.43 -5.87 15.60
C GLY A 196 4.19 -6.50 14.22
N LEU A 197 5.17 -7.20 13.65
CA LEU A 197 5.03 -7.94 12.41
C LEU A 197 4.83 -9.44 12.68
N PRO A 198 4.03 -10.14 11.85
CA PRO A 198 3.91 -11.59 11.93
C PRO A 198 5.23 -12.26 11.53
N ALA A 199 5.47 -13.44 12.08
CA ALA A 199 6.60 -14.28 11.72
C ALA A 199 6.07 -15.60 11.19
N LEU A 200 6.27 -15.88 9.90
CA LEU A 200 5.83 -17.12 9.25
C LEU A 200 6.39 -18.38 9.89
N ASN A 201 7.56 -18.26 10.52
CA ASN A 201 8.23 -19.29 11.30
C ASN A 201 9.26 -18.66 12.24
N MET A 202 9.88 -19.47 13.13
CA MET A 202 10.82 -19.02 14.16
C MET A 202 12.09 -18.35 13.61
N SER A 203 12.46 -18.63 12.36
CA SER A 203 13.66 -18.07 11.71
C SER A 203 13.35 -17.00 10.67
N SER A 204 12.09 -16.55 10.57
CA SER A 204 11.71 -15.47 9.66
C SER A 204 12.28 -14.14 10.13
N SER A 205 12.85 -13.40 9.17
CA SER A 205 13.30 -12.03 9.36
C SER A 205 12.71 -11.13 8.30
N PHE A 206 12.74 -9.83 8.55
CA PHE A 206 12.41 -8.80 7.56
C PHE A 206 13.64 -7.96 7.28
N ILE A 207 13.79 -7.56 6.03
CA ILE A 207 14.74 -6.52 5.61
C ILE A 207 13.99 -5.46 4.80
N PHE A 208 14.31 -4.20 5.04
CA PHE A 208 13.70 -3.05 4.37
C PHE A 208 14.79 -2.27 3.65
N ALA A 209 14.62 -2.02 2.37
CA ALA A 209 15.55 -1.23 1.58
C ALA A 209 15.57 0.22 2.05
N LYS A 210 16.76 0.78 2.20
CA LYS A 210 16.97 2.20 2.53
C LYS A 210 16.94 3.06 1.27
N ASN A 211 16.60 4.34 1.44
CA ASN A 211 16.68 5.36 0.39
C ASN A 211 16.04 4.91 -0.94
N ASP A 212 16.73 5.09 -2.06
CA ASP A 212 16.30 4.74 -3.42
C ASP A 212 16.72 3.34 -3.88
N LEU A 213 17.15 2.48 -2.95
CA LEU A 213 17.54 1.10 -3.22
C LEU A 213 16.35 0.21 -3.54
N PHE A 214 16.55 -0.81 -4.37
CA PHE A 214 15.63 -1.93 -4.53
C PHE A 214 16.34 -3.28 -4.41
N LEU A 215 15.67 -4.26 -3.84
CA LEU A 215 16.21 -5.56 -3.48
C LEU A 215 16.04 -6.54 -4.65
N ALA A 216 17.13 -6.83 -5.34
CA ALA A 216 17.15 -7.70 -6.51
C ALA A 216 17.75 -9.06 -6.16
N TYR A 217 17.09 -10.15 -6.59
CA TYR A 217 17.63 -11.49 -6.46
C TYR A 217 18.84 -11.71 -7.35
N VAL A 218 19.78 -12.51 -6.87
CA VAL A 218 21.00 -12.88 -7.63
C VAL A 218 20.64 -13.61 -8.91
N ASN A 219 19.67 -14.51 -8.86
CA ASN A 219 19.13 -15.17 -10.04
C ASN A 219 18.41 -14.14 -10.91
N ASN A 220 18.78 -14.02 -12.18
CA ASN A 220 18.26 -13.03 -13.12
C ASN A 220 18.54 -11.55 -12.73
N TYR A 221 19.61 -11.30 -11.99
CA TYR A 221 19.93 -9.97 -11.48
C TYR A 221 19.88 -8.87 -12.56
N ASN A 222 20.51 -9.09 -13.71
CA ASN A 222 20.53 -8.10 -14.79
C ASN A 222 19.13 -7.79 -15.33
N HIS A 223 18.26 -8.78 -15.41
CA HIS A 223 16.87 -8.58 -15.81
C HIS A 223 16.12 -7.73 -14.76
N TYR A 224 16.28 -8.04 -13.46
CA TYR A 224 15.70 -7.24 -12.38
C TYR A 224 16.17 -5.79 -12.46
N VAL A 225 17.47 -5.57 -12.66
CA VAL A 225 18.05 -4.22 -12.72
C VAL A 225 17.52 -3.44 -13.93
N SER A 226 17.45 -4.04 -15.11
CA SER A 226 16.94 -3.37 -16.30
C SER A 226 15.44 -3.04 -16.20
N TYR A 227 14.67 -3.92 -15.60
CA TYR A 227 13.20 -3.78 -15.50
C TYR A 227 12.76 -2.80 -14.42
N TYR A 228 13.40 -2.82 -13.23
CA TYR A 228 12.93 -2.07 -12.06
C TYR A 228 13.70 -0.77 -11.79
N ARG A 229 14.78 -0.50 -12.47
CA ARG A 229 15.49 0.78 -12.34
C ARG A 229 14.61 1.93 -12.85
N ASN A 230 14.55 3.02 -12.08
CA ASN A 230 13.70 4.19 -12.33
C ASN A 230 12.19 3.91 -12.28
N THR A 231 11.78 2.88 -11.55
CA THR A 231 10.36 2.64 -11.22
C THR A 231 10.01 3.19 -9.84
N TYR A 232 8.74 3.53 -9.65
CA TYR A 232 8.23 3.96 -8.34
C TYR A 232 7.80 2.75 -7.53
N GLN A 233 8.38 2.59 -6.36
CA GLN A 233 8.16 1.46 -5.47
C GLN A 233 7.89 1.93 -4.04
N HIS A 234 7.28 1.07 -3.22
CA HIS A 234 6.98 1.31 -1.82
C HIS A 234 7.32 0.09 -0.96
N GLY A 235 7.33 0.23 0.37
CA GLY A 235 7.58 -0.87 1.31
C GLY A 235 8.91 -0.78 2.08
N GLY A 236 9.82 0.11 1.69
CA GLY A 236 11.10 0.34 2.38
C GLY A 236 11.06 1.50 3.39
N ILE A 237 12.25 1.99 3.74
CA ILE A 237 12.48 3.15 4.63
C ILE A 237 13.29 4.21 3.91
#